data_2706069dde90382d1646162386fb5156
#
_entry.id   2706069dde90382d1646162386fb5156
#
_cell.length_a   1.000
_cell.length_b   1.000
_cell.length_c   1.000
_cell.angle_alpha   90.00
_cell.angle_beta   90.00
_cell.angle_gamma   90.00
#
_symmetry.space_group_name_H-M   'P 1'
#
loop_
_entity.id
_entity.type
_entity.pdbx_description
1 polymer ?
#
loop_
_entity_poly.entity_id
_entity_poly.type
_entity_poly.pdbx_seq_one_letter_code
_entity_poly.pdbx_strand_id
1 'polypeptide(L)' 'MTSAHDVSPSLTEQERLYGISELASELGITARAIRFYEAKGLLAPPRANGGRVYTRRERARLKLILRA' A
#
# COMPACT_ATOMS: atom_id res chain seq x y z
N MET A 1 -26.62 13.00 12.09
CA MET A 1 -26.05 12.72 11.71
C MET A 1 -25.38 12.25 11.58
N THR A 2 -25.48 12.13 11.63
CA THR A 2 -24.72 11.60 11.36
C THR A 2 -24.08 11.28 10.82
N SER A 3 -24.05 11.20 10.83
CA SER A 3 -23.31 10.76 10.25
C SER A 3 -22.73 10.37 9.66
N ALA A 4 -22.98 10.26 9.76
CA ALA A 4 -22.35 9.73 9.14
C ALA A 4 -21.78 9.68 8.48
N HIS A 5 -21.82 9.87 8.64
CA HIS A 5 -21.23 9.71 7.93
C HIS A 5 -20.59 9.43 7.41
N ASP A 6 -20.85 9.44 7.68
CA ASP A 6 -20.31 9.21 7.18
C ASP A 6 -19.80 8.76 6.71
N VAL A 7 -20.25 8.49 7.08
CA VAL A 7 -19.74 7.74 6.48
C VAL A 7 -19.38 7.62 5.36
N SER A 8 -19.26 7.53 5.26
CA SER A 8 -18.84 7.70 4.01
C SER A 8 -18.66 6.55 3.21
N PRO A 9 -18.70 6.58 1.99
CA PRO A 9 -18.38 5.49 1.16
C PRO A 9 -16.90 5.26 1.15
N SER A 10 -16.23 5.83 2.05
CA SER A 10 -14.81 5.71 2.02
C SER A 10 -14.37 4.31 2.32
N LEU A 11 -13.20 3.97 1.87
CA LEU A 11 -12.62 2.68 2.10
C LEU A 11 -12.32 2.50 3.58
N THR A 12 -12.50 1.29 4.06
CA THR A 12 -12.09 0.99 5.42
C THR A 12 -10.58 0.95 5.45
N GLU A 13 -10.03 0.90 6.62
CA GLU A 13 -8.59 0.78 6.77
C GLU A 13 -8.07 -0.45 6.02
N GLN A 14 -8.85 -1.52 6.02
CA GLN A 14 -8.46 -2.76 5.35
C GLN A 14 -8.43 -2.59 3.84
N GLU A 15 -9.30 -1.72 3.32
CA GLU A 15 -9.47 -1.55 1.90
C GLU A 15 -8.69 -0.38 1.34
N ARG A 16 -8.00 0.34 2.18
CA ARG A 16 -7.26 1.50 1.72
C ARG A 16 -6.19 1.12 0.72
N LEU A 17 -6.08 1.92 -0.34
CA LEU A 17 -5.06 1.73 -1.35
C LEU A 17 -3.99 2.79 -1.19
N TYR A 18 -2.76 2.39 -1.45
CA TYR A 18 -1.62 3.29 -1.34
C TYR A 18 -0.94 3.39 -2.68
N GLY A 19 -0.41 4.56 -2.99
CA GLY A 19 0.44 4.71 -4.16
C GLY A 19 1.85 4.35 -3.77
N ILE A 20 2.67 4.01 -4.77
CA ILE A 20 4.05 3.63 -4.49
C ILE A 20 4.83 4.79 -3.87
N SER A 21 4.58 6.01 -4.36
CA SER A 21 5.27 7.18 -3.81
C SER A 21 4.86 7.44 -2.37
N GLU A 22 3.60 7.22 -2.08
CA GLU A 22 3.08 7.40 -0.74
C GLU A 22 3.76 6.42 0.23
N LEU A 23 3.84 5.14 -0.17
CA LEU A 23 4.48 4.15 0.67
C LEU A 23 5.96 4.43 0.84
N ALA A 24 6.63 4.80 -0.24
CA ALA A 24 8.05 5.09 -0.19
C ALA A 24 8.31 6.22 0.81
N SER A 25 7.52 7.27 0.73
CA SER A 25 7.67 8.40 1.62
C SER A 25 7.39 8.02 3.07
N GLU A 26 6.33 7.27 3.28
CA GLU A 26 5.96 6.87 4.62
C GLU A 26 7.02 6.00 5.28
N LEU A 27 7.60 5.09 4.51
CA LEU A 27 8.55 4.14 5.06
C LEU A 27 10.00 4.59 4.97
N GLY A 28 10.23 5.74 4.37
CA GLY A 28 11.59 6.28 4.28
C GLY A 28 12.47 5.54 3.30
N ILE A 29 11.87 4.97 2.25
CA ILE A 29 12.62 4.25 1.23
C ILE A 29 12.25 4.82 -0.13
N THR A 30 12.85 4.29 -1.19
CA THR A 30 12.56 4.76 -2.54
C THR A 30 11.54 3.86 -3.22
N ALA A 31 10.86 4.41 -4.22
CA ALA A 31 9.97 3.60 -5.04
C ALA A 31 10.75 2.49 -5.73
N ARG A 32 11.99 2.77 -6.08
CA ARG A 32 12.84 1.78 -6.71
C ARG A 32 13.06 0.58 -5.79
N ALA A 33 13.24 0.84 -4.50
CA ALA A 33 13.43 -0.24 -3.54
C ALA A 33 12.18 -1.12 -3.47
N ILE A 34 11.00 -0.49 -3.51
CA ILE A 34 9.76 -1.25 -3.46
C ILE A 34 9.64 -2.15 -4.69
N ARG A 35 9.98 -1.62 -5.87
CA ARG A 35 9.96 -2.42 -7.08
C ARG A 35 10.96 -3.56 -7.04
N PHE A 36 12.09 -3.32 -6.40
CA PHE A 36 13.09 -4.35 -6.22
C PHE A 36 12.51 -5.52 -5.41
N TYR A 37 11.81 -5.21 -4.33
CA TYR A 37 11.20 -6.26 -3.52
C TYR A 37 10.13 -7.03 -4.29
N GLU A 38 9.38 -6.35 -5.15
CA GLU A 38 8.43 -7.02 -6.02
C GLU A 38 9.15 -7.99 -6.96
N ALA A 39 10.23 -7.52 -7.55
CA ALA A 39 10.98 -8.33 -8.49
C ALA A 39 11.54 -9.58 -7.81
N LYS A 40 11.82 -9.49 -6.53
CA LYS A 40 12.31 -10.62 -5.77
C LYS A 40 11.19 -11.54 -5.28
N GLY A 41 9.95 -11.18 -5.56
CA GLY A 41 8.83 -11.99 -5.11
C GLY A 41 8.44 -11.78 -3.68
N LEU A 42 8.96 -10.74 -3.05
CA LEU A 42 8.63 -10.46 -1.65
C LEU A 42 7.33 -9.69 -1.50
N LEU A 43 6.88 -9.08 -2.59
CA LEU A 43 5.61 -8.36 -2.63
C LEU A 43 4.88 -8.78 -3.89
N ALA A 44 3.56 -8.84 -3.80
CA ALA A 44 2.75 -9.20 -4.94
C ALA A 44 1.52 -8.28 -4.98
N PRO A 45 1.71 -7.00 -5.29
CA PRO A 45 0.60 -6.06 -5.29
C PRO A 45 -0.38 -6.39 -6.41
N PRO A 46 -1.67 -6.26 -6.13
CA PRO A 46 -2.66 -6.47 -7.18
C PRO A 46 -2.59 -5.34 -8.18
N ARG A 47 -3.16 -5.56 -9.34
CA ARG A 47 -3.22 -4.56 -10.37
C ARG A 47 -4.63 -4.06 -10.54
N ALA A 48 -4.75 -2.77 -10.76
CA ALA A 48 -6.04 -2.17 -10.99
C ALA A 48 -5.85 -0.98 -11.90
N ASN A 49 -6.77 -0.77 -12.82
CA ASN A 49 -6.74 0.37 -13.73
C ASN A 49 -5.41 0.49 -14.46
N GLY A 50 -4.85 -0.63 -14.83
CA GLY A 50 -3.62 -0.65 -15.62
C GLY A 50 -2.36 -0.42 -14.83
N GLY A 51 -2.45 -0.39 -13.52
CA GLY A 51 -1.28 -0.15 -12.71
C GLY A 51 -1.29 -0.97 -11.44
N ARG A 52 -0.20 -0.87 -10.70
CA ARG A 52 -0.09 -1.53 -9.42
C ARG A 52 -0.79 -0.71 -8.35
N VAL A 53 -1.46 -1.40 -7.45
CA VAL A 53 -1.99 -0.75 -6.27
C VAL A 53 -1.46 -1.51 -5.06
N TYR A 54 -1.22 -0.80 -4.00
CA TYR A 54 -0.67 -1.40 -2.80
C TYR A 54 -1.72 -1.32 -1.72
N THR A 55 -2.04 -2.48 -1.15
CA THR A 55 -3.04 -2.54 -0.09
C THR A 55 -2.33 -2.49 1.24
N ARG A 56 -3.10 -2.46 2.29
CA ARG A 56 -2.57 -2.51 3.63
C ARG A 56 -1.67 -3.73 3.83
N ARG A 57 -1.99 -4.80 3.12
CA ARG A 57 -1.21 -6.03 3.18
C ARG A 57 0.23 -5.79 2.70
N GLU A 58 0.38 -5.10 1.55
CA GLU A 58 1.71 -4.80 1.05
C GLU A 58 2.45 -3.87 1.99
N ARG A 59 1.73 -2.91 2.55
CA ARG A 59 2.34 -1.99 3.48
C ARG A 59 2.89 -2.73 4.70
N ALA A 60 2.10 -3.64 5.25
CA ALA A 60 2.53 -4.43 6.39
C ALA A 60 3.72 -5.32 6.03
N ARG A 61 3.68 -5.90 4.84
CA ARG A 61 4.76 -6.76 4.38
C ARG A 61 6.06 -5.97 4.24
N LEU A 62 5.97 -4.76 3.70
CA LEU A 62 7.14 -3.91 3.56
C LEU A 62 7.75 -3.58 4.92
N LYS A 63 6.91 -3.32 5.89
CA LYS A 63 7.42 -3.04 7.23
C LYS A 63 8.19 -4.23 7.79
N LEU A 64 7.71 -5.43 7.52
CA LEU A 64 8.41 -6.63 7.97
C LEU A 64 9.75 -6.79 7.25
N ILE A 65 9.75 -6.54 5.95
CA ILE A 65 10.98 -6.63 5.15
C ILE A 65 12.02 -5.67 5.69
N LEU A 66 11.61 -4.45 6.00
CA LEU A 66 12.54 -3.42 6.44
C LEU A 66 13.06 -3.66 7.85
N ARG A 67 12.38 -4.48 8.61
CA ARG A 67 12.83 -4.81 9.96
C ARG A 67 13.82 -5.97 9.99
N ALA A 68 13.83 -6.73 8.94
CA ALA A 68 14.66 -7.94 8.87
C ALA A 68 16.15 -7.64 8.72
#